data_c02759b30c72bc7de526e63d854f6e64
#
_entry.id   c02759b30c72bc7de526e63d854f6e64
#
_cell.length_a   1.000
_cell.length_b   1.000
_cell.length_c   1.000
_cell.angle_alpha   90.00
_cell.angle_beta   90.00
_cell.angle_gamma   90.00
#
_symmetry.space_group_name_H-M   'P 1'
#
loop_
_entity.id
_entity.type
_entity.pdbx_description
1 polymer ?
#
loop_
_entity_poly.entity_id
_entity_poly.type
_entity_poly.pdbx_seq_one_letter_code
_entity_poly.pdbx_strand_id
1 'polypeptide(L)'
;PDGKLLVICSGGGFAKIDVKTGKAEFAGVCGAANPHSIEELPDGRVACASSDGNAVTIIDPREHPFGKGQPSKKVLALTLAHGVVWDAKRKSLWALGATEIVELEYLPETMEAKVKSRHEFIEAGCGKWGHDLVLRKDGTLSFTTHDSVSSFDPRTGKFTVVETAPTVKSISFGAKGEMRCVPKVKWWTDTIAVGEKRVTRAGARFYKARYLAN
;
A
#
# COMPACT_ATOMS: atom_id res chain seq x y z
N PRO A 1 -2.18 -13.54 7.79
CA PRO A 1 -2.22 -14.22 9.09
C PRO A 1 -1.63 -15.62 9.05
N ASP A 2 -1.02 -16.04 7.93
CA ASP A 2 -0.36 -17.33 7.72
C ASP A 2 1.14 -17.33 8.06
N GLY A 3 1.64 -16.28 8.72
CA GLY A 3 3.06 -16.12 9.05
C GLY A 3 3.91 -15.68 7.86
N LYS A 4 3.30 -15.13 6.82
CA LYS A 4 4.00 -14.62 5.63
C LYS A 4 4.10 -13.10 5.66
N LEU A 5 5.18 -12.58 5.10
CA LEU A 5 5.44 -11.15 4.92
C LEU A 5 5.61 -10.85 3.44
N LEU A 6 4.79 -9.95 2.93
CA LEU A 6 4.95 -9.40 1.60
C LEU A 6 5.78 -8.10 1.69
N VAL A 7 6.90 -8.06 0.99
CA VAL A 7 7.85 -6.93 1.02
C VAL A 7 8.05 -6.36 -0.37
N ILE A 8 8.29 -5.04 -0.42
CA ILE A 8 8.56 -4.32 -1.66
C ILE A 8 9.62 -3.24 -1.39
N CYS A 9 10.44 -2.94 -2.37
CA CYS A 9 11.41 -1.84 -2.31
C CYS A 9 11.28 -0.91 -3.52
N SER A 10 11.63 0.36 -3.34
CA SER A 10 11.55 1.39 -4.40
C SER A 10 12.39 1.08 -5.64
N GLY A 11 13.39 0.21 -5.52
CA GLY A 11 14.17 -0.32 -6.65
C GLY A 11 13.42 -1.32 -7.53
N GLY A 12 12.16 -1.62 -7.22
CA GLY A 12 11.29 -2.50 -8.01
C GLY A 12 11.20 -3.94 -7.50
N GLY A 13 12.08 -4.38 -6.62
CA GLY A 13 12.06 -5.74 -6.07
C GLY A 13 10.89 -5.97 -5.12
N PHE A 14 10.30 -7.17 -5.16
CA PHE A 14 9.34 -7.64 -4.16
C PHE A 14 9.60 -9.11 -3.80
N ALA A 15 9.11 -9.54 -2.64
CA ALA A 15 9.13 -10.93 -2.22
C ALA A 15 7.99 -11.25 -1.24
N LYS A 16 7.58 -12.52 -1.20
CA LYS A 16 6.79 -13.10 -0.12
C LYS A 16 7.69 -14.02 0.70
N ILE A 17 7.80 -13.73 1.99
CA ILE A 17 8.78 -14.34 2.90
C ILE A 17 8.03 -15.02 4.04
N ASP A 18 8.39 -16.28 4.31
CA ASP A 18 7.97 -16.97 5.53
C ASP A 18 8.74 -16.37 6.72
N VAL A 19 8.03 -15.77 7.66
CA VAL A 19 8.64 -15.04 8.79
C VAL A 19 9.39 -15.99 9.73
N LYS A 20 8.92 -17.24 9.88
CA LYS A 20 9.52 -18.23 10.78
C LYS A 20 10.84 -18.78 10.24
N THR A 21 10.89 -19.02 8.93
CA THR A 21 12.07 -19.65 8.30
C THR A 21 12.98 -18.64 7.62
N GLY A 22 12.52 -17.42 7.36
CA GLY A 22 13.23 -16.41 6.57
C GLY A 22 13.32 -16.75 5.07
N LYS A 23 12.67 -17.81 4.61
CA LYS A 23 12.73 -18.24 3.20
C LYS A 23 11.69 -17.49 2.37
N ALA A 24 12.09 -17.07 1.18
CA ALA A 24 11.15 -16.53 0.20
C ALA A 24 10.38 -17.65 -0.49
N GLU A 25 9.07 -17.47 -0.65
CA GLU A 25 8.20 -18.33 -1.48
C GLU A 25 8.29 -17.92 -2.95
N PHE A 26 8.35 -16.62 -3.17
CA PHE A 26 8.64 -16.02 -4.46
C PHE A 26 9.33 -14.68 -4.30
N ALA A 27 10.02 -14.25 -5.33
CA ALA A 27 10.59 -12.92 -5.45
C ALA A 27 10.60 -12.47 -6.91
N GLY A 28 10.50 -11.18 -7.15
CA GLY A 28 10.45 -10.65 -8.50
C GLY A 28 10.65 -9.16 -8.58
N VAL A 29 10.29 -8.61 -9.73
CA VAL A 29 10.40 -7.18 -10.03
C VAL A 29 9.06 -6.65 -10.47
N CYS A 30 8.61 -5.53 -9.88
CA CYS A 30 7.41 -4.84 -10.30
C CYS A 30 7.54 -4.34 -11.75
N GLY A 31 6.44 -4.40 -12.49
CA GLY A 31 6.41 -3.99 -13.89
C GLY A 31 6.43 -2.47 -14.13
N ALA A 32 6.53 -1.65 -13.07
CA ALA A 32 6.55 -0.19 -13.15
C ALA A 32 7.51 0.42 -12.13
N ALA A 33 7.97 1.66 -12.42
CA ALA A 33 9.04 2.31 -11.66
C ALA A 33 8.58 2.80 -10.27
N ASN A 34 9.48 2.71 -9.30
CA ASN A 34 9.34 3.21 -7.93
C ASN A 34 8.05 2.74 -7.24
N PRO A 35 7.91 1.41 -7.02
CA PRO A 35 6.74 0.89 -6.32
C PRO A 35 6.80 1.21 -4.83
N HIS A 36 5.63 1.52 -4.26
CA HIS A 36 5.47 1.93 -2.86
C HIS A 36 4.49 1.06 -2.06
N SER A 37 3.72 0.23 -2.72
CA SER A 37 2.76 -0.64 -2.05
C SER A 37 2.59 -1.93 -2.83
N ILE A 38 2.39 -3.03 -2.10
CA ILE A 38 2.12 -4.35 -2.65
C ILE A 38 1.05 -5.03 -1.81
N GLU A 39 0.14 -5.74 -2.46
CA GLU A 39 -0.96 -6.47 -1.84
C GLU A 39 -1.14 -7.81 -2.52
N GLU A 40 -1.40 -8.87 -1.75
CA GLU A 40 -1.72 -10.19 -2.30
C GLU A 40 -3.21 -10.29 -2.62
N LEU A 41 -3.52 -10.74 -3.82
CA LEU A 41 -4.88 -10.97 -4.30
C LEU A 41 -5.36 -12.39 -3.95
N PRO A 42 -6.68 -12.65 -3.94
CA PRO A 42 -7.24 -13.92 -3.50
C PRO A 42 -6.74 -15.16 -4.24
N ASP A 43 -6.24 -14.99 -5.46
CA ASP A 43 -5.73 -16.07 -6.30
C ASP A 43 -4.20 -16.23 -6.23
N GLY A 44 -3.53 -15.53 -5.32
CA GLY A 44 -2.08 -15.59 -5.11
C GLY A 44 -1.26 -14.69 -6.02
N ARG A 45 -1.88 -13.92 -6.90
CA ARG A 45 -1.22 -12.82 -7.61
C ARG A 45 -0.99 -11.64 -6.69
N VAL A 46 -0.17 -10.68 -7.12
CA VAL A 46 0.11 -9.49 -6.35
C VAL A 46 -0.22 -8.23 -7.14
N ALA A 47 -0.81 -7.25 -6.48
CA ALA A 47 -1.01 -5.91 -7.01
C ALA A 47 0.07 -4.98 -6.46
N CYS A 48 0.70 -4.17 -7.33
CA CYS A 48 1.70 -3.18 -6.97
C CYS A 48 1.25 -1.78 -7.38
N ALA A 49 1.39 -0.80 -6.48
CA ALA A 49 1.23 0.62 -6.80
C ALA A 49 2.61 1.25 -6.98
N SER A 50 2.82 1.88 -8.13
CA SER A 50 4.11 2.46 -8.54
C SER A 50 3.96 3.95 -8.82
N SER A 51 4.68 4.79 -8.05
CA SER A 51 4.52 6.24 -8.11
C SER A 51 5.05 6.85 -9.39
N ASP A 52 6.32 6.63 -9.70
CA ASP A 52 6.93 7.18 -10.94
C ASP A 52 6.42 6.44 -12.18
N GLY A 53 5.97 5.20 -12.01
CA GLY A 53 5.29 4.44 -13.05
C GLY A 53 3.85 4.89 -13.31
N ASN A 54 3.27 5.72 -12.43
CA ASN A 54 1.88 6.19 -12.51
C ASN A 54 0.90 5.05 -12.79
N ALA A 55 1.02 3.95 -12.06
CA ALA A 55 0.28 2.74 -12.37
C ALA A 55 0.01 1.84 -11.16
N VAL A 56 -1.12 1.12 -11.24
CA VAL A 56 -1.31 -0.15 -10.55
C VAL A 56 -1.07 -1.28 -11.55
N THR A 57 -0.23 -2.24 -11.16
CA THR A 57 0.15 -3.41 -11.97
C THR A 57 -0.19 -4.66 -11.20
N ILE A 58 -0.78 -5.66 -11.86
CA ILE A 58 -0.95 -7.01 -11.32
C ILE A 58 0.12 -7.91 -11.89
N ILE A 59 0.73 -8.73 -11.03
CA ILE A 59 1.85 -9.62 -11.37
C ILE A 59 1.48 -11.04 -10.94
N ASP A 60 1.74 -12.01 -11.80
CA ASP A 60 1.62 -13.43 -11.47
C ASP A 60 3.02 -14.01 -11.15
N PRO A 61 3.36 -14.23 -9.87
CA PRO A 61 4.66 -14.78 -9.50
C PRO A 61 4.75 -16.30 -9.62
N ARG A 62 3.64 -16.99 -9.92
CA ARG A 62 3.58 -18.47 -9.87
C ARG A 62 4.34 -19.15 -11.00
N GLU A 63 4.34 -18.57 -12.20
CA GLU A 63 5.02 -19.17 -13.36
C GLU A 63 6.55 -19.07 -13.25
N HIS A 64 7.04 -17.97 -12.63
CA HIS A 64 8.47 -17.73 -12.47
C HIS A 64 8.75 -17.20 -11.04
N PRO A 65 8.65 -18.03 -10.00
CA PRO A 65 8.63 -17.58 -8.60
C PRO A 65 9.89 -16.81 -8.16
N PHE A 66 11.01 -16.97 -8.86
CA PHE A 66 12.28 -16.23 -8.61
C PHE A 66 12.83 -15.56 -9.87
N GLY A 67 12.02 -15.41 -10.90
CA GLY A 67 12.41 -14.88 -12.21
C GLY A 67 12.13 -13.39 -12.38
N LYS A 68 12.70 -12.81 -13.44
CA LYS A 68 12.40 -11.44 -13.89
C LYS A 68 11.26 -11.36 -14.92
N GLY A 69 10.94 -12.45 -15.57
CA GLY A 69 9.96 -12.53 -16.66
C GLY A 69 8.55 -12.90 -16.20
N GLN A 70 8.15 -12.52 -14.99
CA GLN A 70 6.81 -12.83 -14.48
C GLN A 70 5.74 -12.13 -15.33
N PRO A 71 4.64 -12.82 -15.67
CA PRO A 71 3.49 -12.18 -16.29
C PRO A 71 3.02 -10.99 -15.47
N SER A 72 2.89 -9.85 -16.11
CA SER A 72 2.42 -8.63 -15.46
C SER A 72 1.48 -7.85 -16.38
N LYS A 73 0.50 -7.17 -15.80
CA LYS A 73 -0.46 -6.33 -16.51
C LYS A 73 -0.70 -5.02 -15.78
N LYS A 74 -0.55 -3.90 -16.48
CA LYS A 74 -1.00 -2.59 -15.98
C LYS A 74 -2.52 -2.56 -16.04
N VAL A 75 -3.17 -2.43 -14.89
CA VAL A 75 -4.63 -2.48 -14.79
C VAL A 75 -5.26 -1.11 -14.53
N LEU A 76 -4.47 -0.14 -14.08
CA LEU A 76 -4.92 1.23 -13.83
C LEU A 76 -3.79 2.21 -14.10
N ALA A 77 -4.06 3.25 -14.90
CA ALA A 77 -3.26 4.47 -14.91
C ALA A 77 -3.70 5.34 -13.74
N LEU A 78 -2.81 5.61 -12.79
CA LEU A 78 -3.09 6.38 -11.58
C LEU A 78 -1.89 7.22 -11.23
N THR A 79 -2.06 8.54 -11.26
CA THR A 79 -0.98 9.50 -10.99
C THR A 79 -0.42 9.29 -9.59
N LEU A 80 0.90 9.12 -9.49
CA LEU A 80 1.62 8.88 -8.24
C LEU A 80 0.96 7.77 -7.40
N ALA A 81 0.68 6.61 -7.98
CA ALA A 81 0.08 5.48 -7.26
C ALA A 81 0.98 5.05 -6.09
N HIS A 82 0.48 5.13 -4.85
CA HIS A 82 1.24 4.91 -3.62
C HIS A 82 0.68 3.85 -2.68
N GLY A 83 -0.59 3.48 -2.83
CA GLY A 83 -1.24 2.50 -1.97
C GLY A 83 -2.11 1.54 -2.77
N VAL A 84 -2.10 0.26 -2.39
CA VAL A 84 -3.08 -0.75 -2.79
C VAL A 84 -3.44 -1.59 -1.58
N VAL A 85 -4.72 -1.97 -1.46
CA VAL A 85 -5.22 -2.86 -0.42
C VAL A 85 -6.42 -3.64 -0.91
N TRP A 86 -6.47 -4.94 -0.62
CA TRP A 86 -7.59 -5.82 -0.93
C TRP A 86 -8.65 -5.79 0.18
N ASP A 87 -9.89 -5.47 -0.19
CA ASP A 87 -11.06 -5.58 0.68
C ASP A 87 -11.81 -6.88 0.37
N ALA A 88 -11.58 -7.89 1.18
CA ALA A 88 -12.20 -9.20 1.00
C ALA A 88 -13.72 -9.18 1.19
N LYS A 89 -14.26 -8.25 2.01
CA LYS A 89 -15.70 -8.15 2.23
C LYS A 89 -16.41 -7.56 1.02
N ARG A 90 -15.81 -6.55 0.37
CA ARG A 90 -16.36 -5.90 -0.84
C ARG A 90 -15.90 -6.57 -2.13
N LYS A 91 -14.93 -7.50 -2.04
CA LYS A 91 -14.25 -8.11 -3.18
C LYS A 91 -13.70 -7.03 -4.13
N SER A 92 -13.06 -6.03 -3.56
CA SER A 92 -12.56 -4.86 -4.27
C SER A 92 -11.10 -4.62 -3.95
N LEU A 93 -10.33 -4.22 -4.97
CA LEU A 93 -8.98 -3.68 -4.80
C LEU A 93 -9.09 -2.16 -4.75
N TRP A 94 -8.63 -1.57 -3.65
CA TRP A 94 -8.55 -0.12 -3.49
C TRP A 94 -7.17 0.37 -3.84
N ALA A 95 -7.08 1.49 -4.55
CA ALA A 95 -5.83 2.12 -4.94
C ALA A 95 -5.82 3.61 -4.57
N LEU A 96 -4.69 4.09 -4.03
CA LEU A 96 -4.47 5.49 -3.67
C LEU A 96 -3.52 6.14 -4.67
N GLY A 97 -3.95 7.24 -5.27
CA GLY A 97 -3.16 8.11 -6.13
C GLY A 97 -2.78 9.44 -5.48
N ALA A 98 -2.37 10.40 -6.30
CA ALA A 98 -1.99 11.74 -5.85
C ALA A 98 -3.14 12.47 -5.15
N THR A 99 -4.36 12.35 -5.67
CA THR A 99 -5.53 13.15 -5.28
C THR A 99 -6.80 12.34 -5.11
N GLU A 100 -6.76 11.04 -5.39
CA GLU A 100 -7.95 10.18 -5.41
C GLU A 100 -7.71 8.80 -4.81
N ILE A 101 -8.80 8.19 -4.34
CA ILE A 101 -8.91 6.76 -4.05
C ILE A 101 -9.80 6.14 -5.11
N VAL A 102 -9.36 5.02 -5.69
CA VAL A 102 -10.08 4.30 -6.75
C VAL A 102 -10.48 2.93 -6.27
N GLU A 103 -11.74 2.56 -6.45
CA GLU A 103 -12.24 1.21 -6.24
C GLU A 103 -12.22 0.43 -7.56
N LEU A 104 -11.65 -0.77 -7.52
CA LEU A 104 -11.49 -1.66 -8.66
C LEU A 104 -12.16 -3.01 -8.39
N GLU A 105 -12.88 -3.53 -9.37
CA GLU A 105 -13.26 -4.94 -9.46
C GLU A 105 -12.13 -5.72 -10.11
N TYR A 106 -11.56 -6.67 -9.38
CA TYR A 106 -10.52 -7.55 -9.90
C TYR A 106 -11.12 -8.73 -10.68
N LEU A 107 -10.57 -9.01 -11.87
CA LEU A 107 -10.96 -10.08 -12.77
C LEU A 107 -9.81 -11.10 -12.90
N PRO A 108 -9.82 -12.18 -12.07
CA PRO A 108 -8.70 -13.13 -12.02
C PRO A 108 -8.42 -13.82 -13.37
N GLU A 109 -9.45 -14.12 -14.15
CA GLU A 109 -9.33 -14.89 -15.40
C GLU A 109 -8.47 -14.17 -16.44
N THR A 110 -8.49 -12.83 -16.44
CA THR A 110 -7.79 -12.00 -17.43
C THR A 110 -6.65 -11.18 -16.83
N MET A 111 -6.42 -11.26 -15.52
CA MET A 111 -5.52 -10.35 -14.77
C MET A 111 -5.88 -8.87 -14.97
N GLU A 112 -7.16 -8.56 -15.13
CA GLU A 112 -7.66 -7.20 -15.34
C GLU A 112 -8.32 -6.66 -14.10
N ALA A 113 -8.55 -5.34 -14.10
CA ALA A 113 -9.42 -4.71 -13.14
C ALA A 113 -10.27 -3.65 -13.83
N LYS A 114 -11.54 -3.57 -13.43
CA LYS A 114 -12.48 -2.54 -13.88
C LYS A 114 -12.64 -1.48 -12.80
N VAL A 115 -12.62 -0.21 -13.19
CA VAL A 115 -12.92 0.89 -12.27
C VAL A 115 -14.41 0.82 -11.91
N LYS A 116 -14.71 0.67 -10.62
CA LYS A 116 -16.05 0.76 -10.05
C LYS A 116 -16.40 2.20 -9.68
N SER A 117 -15.45 2.89 -9.01
CA SER A 117 -15.66 4.27 -8.58
C SER A 117 -14.32 5.01 -8.42
N ARG A 118 -14.38 6.35 -8.46
CA ARG A 118 -13.27 7.26 -8.16
C ARG A 118 -13.74 8.29 -7.14
N HIS A 119 -12.89 8.59 -6.19
CA HIS A 119 -13.20 9.46 -5.06
C HIS A 119 -12.08 10.47 -4.86
N GLU A 120 -12.29 11.69 -5.33
CA GLU A 120 -11.36 12.82 -5.16
C GLU A 120 -11.40 13.33 -3.73
N PHE A 121 -10.25 13.57 -3.11
CA PHE A 121 -10.18 13.96 -1.70
C PHE A 121 -9.62 15.37 -1.45
N ILE A 122 -9.22 16.11 -2.48
CA ILE A 122 -8.70 17.48 -2.33
C ILE A 122 -9.77 18.40 -1.76
N GLU A 123 -10.97 18.42 -2.34
CA GLU A 123 -12.06 19.30 -1.91
C GLU A 123 -12.57 18.96 -0.51
N ALA A 124 -12.34 17.74 -0.07
CA ALA A 124 -12.62 17.33 1.31
C ALA A 124 -11.57 17.83 2.33
N GLY A 125 -10.57 18.59 1.89
CA GLY A 125 -9.53 19.14 2.74
C GLY A 125 -8.43 18.14 3.17
N CYS A 126 -8.40 16.94 2.57
CA CYS A 126 -7.42 15.93 2.93
C CYS A 126 -6.00 16.21 2.38
N GLY A 127 -5.83 17.27 1.59
CA GLY A 127 -4.57 17.64 0.97
C GLY A 127 -4.31 16.88 -0.33
N LYS A 128 -3.04 16.73 -0.71
CA LYS A 128 -2.60 16.10 -1.95
C LYS A 128 -1.43 15.16 -1.74
N TRP A 129 -1.07 14.42 -2.81
CA TRP A 129 0.03 13.46 -2.82
C TRP A 129 -0.16 12.37 -1.77
N GLY A 130 -1.07 11.44 -2.06
CA GLY A 130 -1.31 10.26 -1.24
C GLY A 130 -0.02 9.46 -1.03
N HIS A 131 0.23 8.99 0.22
CA HIS A 131 1.44 8.24 0.56
C HIS A 131 1.14 6.82 1.03
N ASP A 132 0.06 6.61 1.76
CA ASP A 132 -0.25 5.32 2.37
C ASP A 132 -1.75 5.04 2.40
N LEU A 133 -2.12 3.77 2.28
CA LEU A 133 -3.51 3.30 2.31
C LEU A 133 -3.59 2.05 3.16
N VAL A 134 -4.55 2.02 4.09
CA VAL A 134 -4.78 0.89 5.01
C VAL A 134 -6.27 0.64 5.16
N LEU A 135 -6.70 -0.59 4.95
CA LEU A 135 -8.06 -1.04 5.28
C LEU A 135 -8.16 -1.29 6.79
N ARG A 136 -9.17 -0.68 7.43
CA ARG A 136 -9.48 -0.83 8.84
C ARG A 136 -10.45 -2.01 9.06
N LYS A 137 -10.46 -2.53 10.29
CA LYS A 137 -11.39 -3.63 10.69
C LYS A 137 -12.86 -3.26 10.56
N ASP A 138 -13.18 -1.96 10.70
CA ASP A 138 -14.54 -1.42 10.54
C ASP A 138 -14.96 -1.24 9.06
N GLY A 139 -14.05 -1.51 8.13
CA GLY A 139 -14.26 -1.40 6.70
C GLY A 139 -14.05 0.00 6.14
N THR A 140 -13.56 0.95 6.94
CA THR A 140 -13.09 2.25 6.46
C THR A 140 -11.66 2.14 5.92
N LEU A 141 -11.26 3.08 5.08
CA LEU A 141 -9.88 3.22 4.61
C LEU A 141 -9.22 4.38 5.36
N SER A 142 -8.08 4.13 6.01
CA SER A 142 -7.21 5.20 6.48
C SER A 142 -6.13 5.45 5.44
N PHE A 143 -5.83 6.72 5.18
CA PHE A 143 -4.79 7.09 4.24
C PHE A 143 -4.01 8.31 4.72
N THR A 144 -2.81 8.47 4.20
CA THR A 144 -1.98 9.64 4.48
C THR A 144 -1.70 10.38 3.18
N THR A 145 -1.60 11.69 3.30
CA THR A 145 -1.20 12.59 2.23
C THR A 145 0.05 13.39 2.65
N HIS A 146 0.45 14.34 1.82
CA HIS A 146 1.50 15.28 2.21
C HIS A 146 1.07 16.18 3.39
N ASP A 147 -0.23 16.34 3.60
CA ASP A 147 -0.79 17.36 4.50
C ASP A 147 -1.53 16.76 5.71
N SER A 148 -2.02 15.52 5.60
CA SER A 148 -2.91 14.96 6.63
C SER A 148 -2.81 13.44 6.79
N VAL A 149 -3.33 12.98 7.93
CA VAL A 149 -3.87 11.63 8.12
C VAL A 149 -5.38 11.73 8.01
N SER A 150 -5.97 10.95 7.13
CA SER A 150 -7.39 11.03 6.80
C SER A 150 -8.04 9.65 6.72
N SER A 151 -9.36 9.61 6.75
CA SER A 151 -10.15 8.41 6.54
C SER A 151 -11.20 8.59 5.44
N PHE A 152 -11.54 7.48 4.79
CA PHE A 152 -12.60 7.39 3.80
C PHE A 152 -13.55 6.25 4.19
N ASP A 153 -14.85 6.53 4.24
CA ASP A 153 -15.88 5.50 4.43
C ASP A 153 -16.52 5.14 3.08
N PRO A 154 -16.22 3.96 2.52
CA PRO A 154 -16.77 3.54 1.24
C PRO A 154 -18.30 3.37 1.23
N ARG A 155 -18.95 3.23 2.39
CA ARG A 155 -20.41 3.07 2.49
C ARG A 155 -21.15 4.39 2.23
N THR A 156 -20.51 5.49 2.57
CA THR A 156 -21.11 6.83 2.50
C THR A 156 -20.42 7.74 1.49
N GLY A 157 -19.23 7.35 1.00
CA GLY A 157 -18.38 8.19 0.16
C GLY A 157 -17.74 9.36 0.93
N LYS A 158 -17.82 9.37 2.27
CA LYS A 158 -17.37 10.51 3.10
C LYS A 158 -15.88 10.41 3.42
N PHE A 159 -15.18 11.53 3.20
CA PHE A 159 -13.83 11.76 3.71
C PHE A 159 -13.88 12.49 5.06
N THR A 160 -12.90 12.23 5.91
CA THR A 160 -12.72 12.92 7.20
C THR A 160 -11.24 13.12 7.44
N VAL A 161 -10.81 14.37 7.64
CA VAL A 161 -9.46 14.68 8.12
C VAL A 161 -9.40 14.31 9.61
N VAL A 162 -8.57 13.32 9.94
CA VAL A 162 -8.37 12.84 11.32
C VAL A 162 -7.37 13.73 12.04
N GLU A 163 -6.32 14.12 11.32
CA GLU A 163 -5.22 14.92 11.85
C GLU A 163 -4.53 15.68 10.72
N THR A 164 -4.27 16.97 10.93
CA THR A 164 -3.34 17.72 10.09
C THR A 164 -1.92 17.36 10.51
N ALA A 165 -1.25 16.55 9.70
CA ALA A 165 0.09 16.04 10.00
C ALA A 165 0.90 15.96 8.71
N PRO A 166 1.90 16.82 8.54
CA PRO A 166 2.66 16.88 7.31
C PRO A 166 3.52 15.63 7.11
N THR A 167 3.56 15.17 5.88
CA THR A 167 4.52 14.19 5.35
C THR A 167 4.51 12.79 6.00
N VAL A 168 3.46 12.38 6.69
CA VAL A 168 3.36 11.00 7.23
C VAL A 168 3.42 9.99 6.08
N LYS A 169 4.48 9.18 6.02
CA LYS A 169 4.73 8.23 4.92
C LYS A 169 4.02 6.90 5.10
N SER A 170 3.73 6.50 6.33
CA SER A 170 2.88 5.33 6.57
C SER A 170 2.22 5.36 7.94
N ILE A 171 1.06 4.71 7.99
CA ILE A 171 0.33 4.38 9.20
C ILE A 171 0.00 2.89 9.21
N SER A 172 -0.05 2.30 10.39
CA SER A 172 -0.51 0.93 10.60
C SER A 172 -1.12 0.81 11.98
N PHE A 173 -2.09 -0.08 12.15
CA PHE A 173 -2.84 -0.21 13.40
C PHE A 173 -2.69 -1.62 13.96
N GLY A 174 -2.36 -1.74 15.23
CA GLY A 174 -2.18 -3.01 15.91
C GLY A 174 -2.46 -2.93 17.41
N ALA A 175 -2.23 -4.03 18.15
CA ALA A 175 -2.52 -4.10 19.58
C ALA A 175 -1.73 -3.10 20.43
N LYS A 176 -0.59 -2.62 19.93
CA LYS A 176 0.25 -1.61 20.62
C LYS A 176 -0.05 -0.17 20.20
N GLY A 177 -1.20 0.06 19.55
CA GLY A 177 -1.60 1.38 19.05
C GLY A 177 -1.24 1.62 17.59
N GLU A 178 -1.24 2.87 17.18
CA GLU A 178 -0.85 3.28 15.84
C GLU A 178 0.67 3.26 15.66
N MET A 179 1.12 2.80 14.50
CA MET A 179 2.51 2.85 14.05
C MET A 179 2.63 3.86 12.91
N ARG A 180 3.64 4.72 12.97
CA ARG A 180 3.89 5.78 11.96
C ARG A 180 5.34 5.81 11.51
N CYS A 181 5.53 6.09 10.21
CA CYS A 181 6.79 6.58 9.67
C CYS A 181 6.64 8.06 9.28
N VAL A 182 7.40 8.92 9.96
CA VAL A 182 7.49 10.35 9.64
C VAL A 182 8.93 10.64 9.23
N PRO A 183 9.19 11.22 8.04
CA PRO A 183 10.55 11.47 7.56
C PRO A 183 11.33 12.40 8.49
N LYS A 184 12.62 12.11 8.68
CA LYS A 184 13.59 12.99 9.32
C LYS A 184 14.55 13.61 8.30
N VAL A 185 14.88 12.86 7.24
CA VAL A 185 15.81 13.29 6.18
C VAL A 185 15.18 12.98 4.83
N LYS A 186 14.80 14.01 4.08
CA LYS A 186 14.11 13.90 2.78
C LYS A 186 12.84 13.03 2.92
N TRP A 187 12.92 11.76 2.46
CA TRP A 187 11.80 10.81 2.43
C TRP A 187 11.90 9.70 3.49
N TRP A 188 12.96 9.67 4.29
CA TRP A 188 13.38 8.55 5.11
C TRP A 188 13.40 8.88 6.60
N THR A 189 13.26 7.84 7.41
CA THR A 189 13.48 7.90 8.84
C THR A 189 14.24 6.66 9.29
N ASP A 190 15.05 6.80 10.33
CA ASP A 190 15.63 5.69 11.07
C ASP A 190 14.79 5.28 12.29
N THR A 191 13.66 5.97 12.51
CA THR A 191 12.83 5.84 13.69
C THR A 191 11.37 5.62 13.31
N ILE A 192 10.75 4.64 13.95
CA ILE A 192 9.33 4.33 13.83
C ILE A 192 8.64 4.72 15.14
N ALA A 193 7.54 5.46 15.06
CA ALA A 193 6.66 5.72 16.20
C ALA A 193 5.67 4.56 16.37
N VAL A 194 5.46 4.08 17.61
CA VAL A 194 4.49 3.05 17.97
C VAL A 194 3.75 3.53 19.21
N GLY A 195 2.59 4.13 19.05
CA GLY A 195 1.94 4.90 20.10
C GLY A 195 2.89 5.99 20.61
N GLU A 196 3.11 6.05 21.90
CA GLU A 196 4.04 7.01 22.53
C GLU A 196 5.52 6.60 22.40
N LYS A 197 5.80 5.35 22.05
CA LYS A 197 7.17 4.83 21.96
C LYS A 197 7.81 5.19 20.63
N ARG A 198 9.15 5.29 20.65
CA ARG A 198 10.00 5.45 19.47
C ARG A 198 10.96 4.29 19.39
N VAL A 199 11.03 3.64 18.24
CA VAL A 199 11.96 2.54 17.95
C VAL A 199 12.93 3.04 16.90
N THR A 200 14.20 3.19 17.26
CA THR A 200 15.24 3.70 16.36
C THR A 200 16.22 2.59 16.01
N ARG A 201 16.56 2.51 14.73
CA ARG A 201 17.66 1.69 14.21
C ARG A 201 18.62 2.58 13.44
N ALA A 202 19.73 2.92 14.03
CA ALA A 202 20.73 3.80 13.44
C ALA A 202 21.13 3.33 12.03
N GLY A 203 21.17 4.26 11.07
CA GLY A 203 21.51 3.98 9.68
C GLY A 203 20.38 3.37 8.83
N ALA A 204 19.25 3.01 9.42
CA ALA A 204 18.10 2.54 8.67
C ALA A 204 17.44 3.66 7.84
N ARG A 205 16.80 3.27 6.74
CA ARG A 205 16.03 4.16 5.86
C ARG A 205 14.63 3.61 5.68
N PHE A 206 13.80 3.76 6.70
CA PHE A 206 12.40 3.35 6.63
C PHE A 206 11.60 4.36 5.81
N TYR A 207 10.74 3.87 4.95
CA TYR A 207 9.71 4.64 4.25
C TYR A 207 8.33 4.27 4.76
N LYS A 208 8.06 2.95 4.88
CA LYS A 208 6.81 2.42 5.42
C LYS A 208 7.09 1.35 6.48
N ALA A 209 6.22 1.26 7.46
CA ALA A 209 6.22 0.21 8.48
C ALA A 209 4.81 -0.35 8.66
N ARG A 210 4.72 -1.64 8.95
CA ARG A 210 3.46 -2.35 9.16
C ARG A 210 3.55 -3.25 10.38
N TYR A 211 2.43 -3.37 11.09
CA TYR A 211 2.24 -4.51 11.96
C TYR A 211 2.07 -5.77 11.11
N LEU A 212 2.69 -6.86 11.53
CA LEU A 212 2.32 -8.17 11.04
C LEU A 212 0.91 -8.47 11.52
N ALA A 213 0.04 -8.93 10.63
CA ALA A 213 -1.28 -9.40 11.01
C ALA A 213 -1.14 -10.64 11.91
N ASN A 214 -1.78 -10.62 13.07
CA ASN A 214 -1.89 -11.77 13.96
C ASN A 214 -3.06 -12.64 13.53
#